data_38a28c9e992a1566dd227e08b80faaba
#
_entry.id   38a28c9e992a1566dd227e08b80faaba
#
_cell.length_a   1.000
_cell.length_b   1.000
_cell.length_c   1.000
_cell.angle_alpha   90.00
_cell.angle_beta   90.00
_cell.angle_gamma   90.00
#
_symmetry.space_group_name_H-M   'P 1'
#
loop_
_entity.id
_entity.type
_entity.pdbx_description
1 polymer ?
#
loop_
_entity_poly.entity_id
_entity_poly.type
_entity_poly.pdbx_seq_one_letter_code
_entity_poly.pdbx_strand_id
1 'polypeptide(L)'
;MHDQKNTASYSLFQAESEDIPTGMEDVHIAWEEGDELEDDKEESLEERARLPVLPLRGTVVFPSVAAPIAAGREKTLAAIEHALQGSKRLIAVSQLDAETEEPTPEGLFRIGTICRIAQMQRVPGGIQLVVQGTGRGAVLEFTERGEFLEAVVRRMQDMPPLDEEDSAYTALHKEVRERAAQLSRLRGVPKEIVDHLLGGVTNGGELADLVAFYTELEVPEKQDLLETLSVEDRLRKLLLHLQRQIGVLEAQAQIRSKVQEELGERQREVFLREQMKAIRSELGDDADQEEIQELRERLEALDLPEEARTEVDRELR
;
A
#
# COMPACT_ATOMS: atom_id res chain seq x y z
N MET A 1 2.82 9.47 34.97
CA MET A 1 2.45 8.13 34.53
C MET A 1 1.44 8.27 33.39
N HIS A 2 1.85 8.97 32.32
CA HIS A 2 1.09 9.23 31.09
C HIS A 2 2.13 9.63 30.05
N ASP A 3 2.65 8.67 29.29
CA ASP A 3 3.42 8.98 28.07
C ASP A 3 4.00 7.67 27.52
N GLN A 4 3.19 6.92 26.79
CA GLN A 4 3.71 5.78 26.00
C GLN A 4 2.74 5.35 24.88
N LYS A 5 1.85 6.21 24.36
CA LYS A 5 0.81 5.75 23.42
C LYS A 5 0.88 6.26 21.97
N ASN A 6 1.87 7.08 21.61
CA ASN A 6 1.85 7.69 20.26
C ASN A 6 2.96 7.28 19.29
N THR A 7 3.81 6.32 19.65
CA THR A 7 4.98 5.94 18.82
C THR A 7 4.71 4.78 17.84
N ALA A 8 3.53 4.16 17.89
CA ALA A 8 3.27 2.91 17.17
C ALA A 8 2.71 3.07 15.74
N SER A 9 2.31 4.29 15.32
CA SER A 9 1.51 4.45 14.10
C SER A 9 2.29 4.45 12.78
N TYR A 10 3.59 4.70 12.79
CA TYR A 10 4.36 4.92 11.55
C TYR A 10 5.22 3.74 11.09
N SER A 11 5.52 2.78 11.94
CA SER A 11 6.39 1.65 11.57
C SER A 11 5.67 0.49 10.87
N LEU A 12 4.34 0.47 10.86
CA LEU A 12 3.53 -0.67 10.37
C LEU A 12 3.15 -0.61 8.88
N PHE A 13 3.35 0.54 8.22
CA PHE A 13 3.02 0.70 6.80
C PHE A 13 4.20 0.54 5.83
N GLN A 14 5.40 0.19 6.33
CA GLN A 14 6.64 0.11 5.53
C GLN A 14 7.12 -1.31 5.19
N ALA A 15 6.28 -2.30 5.24
CA ALA A 15 6.67 -3.62 4.76
C ALA A 15 6.45 -3.71 3.23
N GLU A 16 7.58 -3.81 2.51
CA GLU A 16 7.77 -4.10 1.09
C GLU A 16 8.00 -2.90 0.14
N SER A 17 9.15 -2.26 0.28
CA SER A 17 9.91 -1.73 -0.84
C SER A 17 11.41 -1.90 -0.56
N GLU A 18 12.09 -2.66 -1.39
CA GLU A 18 13.49 -3.11 -1.21
C GLU A 18 14.57 -2.02 -1.36
N ASP A 19 14.25 -0.72 -1.30
CA ASP A 19 15.21 0.38 -1.48
C ASP A 19 15.15 1.48 -0.38
N ILE A 20 14.83 1.12 0.87
CA ILE A 20 14.93 2.07 1.99
C ILE A 20 16.20 1.74 2.78
N PRO A 21 17.15 2.70 2.96
CA PRO A 21 18.34 2.48 3.78
C PRO A 21 17.94 2.10 5.20
N THR A 22 18.47 0.98 5.68
CA THR A 22 18.36 0.46 7.06
C THR A 22 18.86 1.54 8.04
N GLY A 23 17.95 2.26 8.68
CA GLY A 23 18.27 3.33 9.63
C GLY A 23 17.06 4.05 10.22
N MET A 24 15.87 3.57 9.96
CA MET A 24 14.61 4.24 10.35
C MET A 24 14.02 3.74 11.69
N GLU A 25 14.77 2.97 12.49
CA GLU A 25 14.24 2.34 13.71
C GLU A 25 14.03 3.32 14.89
N ASP A 26 14.53 4.57 14.83
CA ASP A 26 14.49 5.51 15.96
C ASP A 26 14.04 6.94 15.58
N VAL A 27 13.00 7.11 14.75
CA VAL A 27 12.39 8.42 14.62
C VAL A 27 11.39 8.61 15.76
N HIS A 28 11.90 9.03 16.93
CA HIS A 28 11.08 9.60 17.98
C HIS A 28 10.47 10.90 17.46
N ILE A 29 9.21 10.87 17.06
CA ILE A 29 8.40 12.07 16.85
C ILE A 29 7.98 12.55 18.24
N ALA A 30 8.84 13.33 18.90
CA ALA A 30 8.45 14.10 20.04
C ALA A 30 7.58 15.25 19.53
N TRP A 31 6.31 15.19 19.79
CA TRP A 31 5.44 16.36 19.73
C TRP A 31 5.85 17.24 20.91
N GLU A 32 6.65 18.26 20.70
CA GLU A 32 6.75 19.35 21.66
C GLU A 32 5.38 20.04 21.69
N GLU A 33 4.59 19.71 22.72
CA GLU A 33 3.47 20.54 23.17
C GLU A 33 4.07 21.88 23.65
N GLY A 34 4.18 22.85 22.78
CA GLY A 34 4.79 24.12 23.17
C GLY A 34 4.74 25.27 22.17
N ASP A 35 4.46 25.03 20.92
CA ASP A 35 3.99 26.12 20.05
C ASP A 35 2.46 26.08 20.07
N GLU A 36 1.85 26.84 21.00
CA GLU A 36 0.50 27.31 20.81
C GLU A 36 0.44 27.80 19.36
N LEU A 37 -0.36 27.10 18.57
CA LEU A 37 -0.78 27.57 17.26
C LEU A 37 -1.31 28.99 17.52
N GLU A 38 -0.43 29.99 17.42
CA GLU A 38 -0.92 31.35 17.21
C GLU A 38 -1.88 31.17 16.05
N ASP A 39 -3.16 31.32 16.38
CA ASP A 39 -4.25 31.44 15.46
C ASP A 39 -3.70 32.22 14.27
N ASP A 40 -3.26 31.49 13.22
CA ASP A 40 -3.08 32.05 11.91
C ASP A 40 -4.47 32.63 11.62
N LYS A 41 -4.70 33.88 12.09
CA LYS A 41 -5.71 34.71 11.50
C LYS A 41 -5.65 34.36 10.04
N GLU A 42 -6.73 33.80 9.50
CA GLU A 42 -6.93 33.62 8.09
C GLU A 42 -6.35 34.82 7.36
N GLU A 43 -5.00 34.84 7.22
CA GLU A 43 -4.37 35.70 6.26
C GLU A 43 -5.05 35.26 4.99
N SER A 44 -5.93 36.16 4.54
CA SER A 44 -6.58 36.04 3.24
C SER A 44 -5.45 35.72 2.28
N LEU A 45 -5.24 34.41 2.07
CA LEU A 45 -4.26 33.95 1.12
C LEU A 45 -4.59 34.69 -0.14
N GLU A 46 -3.73 35.64 -0.52
CA GLU A 46 -3.83 36.28 -1.81
C GLU A 46 -4.24 35.22 -2.79
N GLU A 47 -5.23 35.46 -3.55
CA GLU A 47 -5.82 34.51 -4.51
C GLU A 47 -4.74 33.80 -5.35
N ARG A 48 -3.49 34.34 -5.29
CA ARG A 48 -2.28 33.84 -5.93
C ARG A 48 -1.06 34.03 -5.01
N ALA A 49 -0.31 32.95 -4.78
CA ALA A 49 0.94 32.95 -4.05
C ALA A 49 2.09 32.43 -4.91
N ARG A 50 3.31 32.93 -4.67
CA ARG A 50 4.53 32.33 -5.22
C ARG A 50 5.13 31.37 -4.19
N LEU A 51 5.32 30.14 -4.59
CA LEU A 51 5.80 29.08 -3.69
C LEU A 51 6.94 28.30 -4.36
N PRO A 52 7.98 27.91 -3.60
CA PRO A 52 8.96 26.95 -4.06
C PRO A 52 8.30 25.62 -4.40
N VAL A 53 8.74 24.97 -5.46
CA VAL A 53 8.20 23.67 -5.90
C VAL A 53 8.97 22.53 -5.27
N LEU A 54 8.24 21.57 -4.69
CA LEU A 54 8.74 20.27 -4.24
C LEU A 54 8.28 19.20 -5.22
N PRO A 55 9.10 18.78 -6.20
CA PRO A 55 8.75 17.71 -7.12
C PRO A 55 8.75 16.36 -6.41
N LEU A 56 7.61 15.66 -6.43
CA LEU A 56 7.41 14.36 -5.81
C LEU A 56 7.60 13.24 -6.82
N ARG A 57 8.35 12.21 -6.42
CA ARG A 57 8.60 11.02 -7.23
C ARG A 57 7.75 9.87 -6.71
N GLY A 58 6.86 9.33 -7.54
CA GLY A 58 6.08 8.14 -7.22
C GLY A 58 5.03 8.31 -6.11
N THR A 59 4.75 9.54 -5.66
CA THR A 59 3.78 9.80 -4.59
C THR A 59 2.99 11.08 -4.82
N VAL A 60 1.85 11.19 -4.16
CA VAL A 60 0.99 12.38 -4.13
C VAL A 60 0.71 12.71 -2.68
N VAL A 61 0.92 13.97 -2.29
CA VAL A 61 0.54 14.48 -0.98
C VAL A 61 -0.87 15.06 -1.06
N PHE A 62 -1.67 14.82 -0.03
CA PHE A 62 -3.05 15.32 0.06
C PHE A 62 -3.17 16.39 1.15
N PRO A 63 -4.18 17.28 1.06
CA PRO A 63 -4.53 18.19 2.14
C PRO A 63 -4.83 17.45 3.45
N SER A 64 -4.65 18.11 4.57
CA SER A 64 -4.86 17.59 5.94
C SER A 64 -4.02 16.36 6.31
N VAL A 65 -3.07 15.95 5.45
CA VAL A 65 -2.20 14.80 5.69
C VAL A 65 -0.77 15.25 5.96
N ALA A 66 -0.13 14.62 6.95
CA ALA A 66 1.29 14.76 7.22
C ALA A 66 2.06 13.66 6.46
N ALA A 67 2.96 14.05 5.55
CA ALA A 67 3.70 13.13 4.71
C ALA A 67 5.21 13.25 4.94
N PRO A 68 5.92 12.15 5.24
CA PRO A 68 7.37 12.12 5.27
C PRO A 68 7.91 12.11 3.84
N ILE A 69 8.84 13.00 3.54
CA ILE A 69 9.47 13.17 2.21
C ILE A 69 10.98 13.15 2.37
N ALA A 70 11.66 12.38 1.54
CA ALA A 70 13.11 12.41 1.40
C ALA A 70 13.49 13.23 0.16
N ALA A 71 14.40 14.20 0.30
CA ALA A 71 14.88 15.06 -0.76
C ALA A 71 16.43 14.99 -0.84
N GLY A 72 16.95 14.69 -2.03
CA GLY A 72 18.41 14.60 -2.26
C GLY A 72 18.87 15.40 -3.48
N ARG A 73 17.98 15.89 -4.34
CA ARG A 73 18.32 16.63 -5.55
C ARG A 73 18.69 18.07 -5.21
N GLU A 74 19.75 18.61 -5.80
CA GLU A 74 20.24 19.96 -5.53
C GLU A 74 19.16 21.03 -5.66
N LYS A 75 18.39 21.03 -6.75
CA LYS A 75 17.29 21.99 -6.98
C LYS A 75 16.17 21.86 -5.94
N THR A 76 15.89 20.65 -5.50
CA THR A 76 14.86 20.40 -4.46
C THR A 76 15.35 20.86 -3.09
N LEU A 77 16.64 20.64 -2.78
CA LEU A 77 17.25 21.11 -1.53
C LEU A 77 17.25 22.63 -1.46
N ALA A 78 17.62 23.31 -2.57
CA ALA A 78 17.57 24.78 -2.66
C ALA A 78 16.14 25.33 -2.48
N ALA A 79 15.14 24.67 -3.05
CA ALA A 79 13.71 25.03 -2.84
C ALA A 79 13.28 24.91 -1.38
N ILE A 80 13.66 23.82 -0.71
CA ILE A 80 13.38 23.58 0.70
C ILE A 80 14.08 24.62 1.58
N GLU A 81 15.37 24.89 1.34
CA GLU A 81 16.12 25.89 2.11
C GLU A 81 15.54 27.30 1.92
N HIS A 82 15.12 27.65 0.71
CA HIS A 82 14.42 28.90 0.47
C HIS A 82 13.08 28.97 1.23
N ALA A 83 12.29 27.90 1.21
CA ALA A 83 11.04 27.83 1.98
C ALA A 83 11.26 28.02 3.48
N LEU A 84 12.31 27.39 4.04
CA LEU A 84 12.65 27.49 5.47
C LEU A 84 13.09 28.90 5.90
N GLN A 85 13.73 29.65 5.00
CA GLN A 85 14.10 31.07 5.26
C GLN A 85 12.91 32.02 5.22
N GLY A 86 11.80 31.60 4.61
CA GLY A 86 10.58 32.37 4.45
C GLY A 86 9.40 31.83 5.28
N SER A 87 8.27 31.64 4.62
CA SER A 87 6.99 31.23 5.24
C SER A 87 6.91 29.75 5.63
N LYS A 88 7.95 28.95 5.44
CA LYS A 88 7.97 27.47 5.56
C LYS A 88 6.92 26.78 4.68
N ARG A 89 6.46 27.46 3.63
CA ARG A 89 5.43 26.95 2.71
C ARG A 89 6.06 26.59 1.37
N LEU A 90 5.53 25.56 0.74
CA LEU A 90 5.91 25.09 -0.59
C LEU A 90 4.70 24.46 -1.29
N ILE A 91 4.81 24.25 -2.59
CA ILE A 91 3.85 23.45 -3.36
C ILE A 91 4.45 22.09 -3.70
N ALA A 92 3.85 21.02 -3.21
CA ALA A 92 4.20 19.65 -3.53
C ALA A 92 3.45 19.23 -4.80
N VAL A 93 4.20 18.86 -5.85
CA VAL A 93 3.65 18.52 -7.17
C VAL A 93 4.27 17.20 -7.64
N SER A 94 3.45 16.26 -8.04
CA SER A 94 3.91 14.96 -8.52
C SER A 94 4.50 15.06 -9.93
N GLN A 95 5.50 14.23 -10.22
CA GLN A 95 6.05 14.04 -11.55
C GLN A 95 5.10 13.19 -12.40
N LEU A 96 5.00 13.52 -13.69
CA LEU A 96 4.27 12.70 -14.68
C LEU A 96 4.97 11.35 -14.89
N ASP A 97 6.30 11.37 -14.87
CA ASP A 97 7.14 10.20 -15.03
C ASP A 97 8.11 10.10 -13.83
N ALA A 98 7.97 9.02 -13.05
CA ALA A 98 8.79 8.76 -11.88
C ALA A 98 10.26 8.44 -12.22
N GLU A 99 10.57 8.00 -13.46
CA GLU A 99 11.94 7.66 -13.88
C GLU A 99 12.78 8.90 -14.21
N THR A 100 12.14 10.04 -14.44
CA THR A 100 12.86 11.30 -14.73
C THR A 100 13.58 11.81 -13.50
N GLU A 101 14.93 11.90 -13.57
CA GLU A 101 15.73 12.38 -12.45
C GLU A 101 15.55 13.88 -12.19
N GLU A 102 15.61 14.70 -13.23
CA GLU A 102 15.38 16.15 -13.15
C GLU A 102 14.14 16.54 -13.93
N PRO A 103 12.98 16.69 -13.25
CA PRO A 103 11.75 17.05 -13.94
C PRO A 103 11.80 18.52 -14.41
N THR A 104 11.45 18.71 -15.67
CA THR A 104 11.15 20.04 -16.22
C THR A 104 9.71 20.46 -15.85
N PRO A 105 9.35 21.74 -15.99
CA PRO A 105 7.98 22.20 -15.77
C PRO A 105 6.89 21.40 -16.50
N GLU A 106 7.20 20.90 -17.71
CA GLU A 106 6.30 20.09 -18.53
C GLU A 106 6.14 18.67 -18.01
N GLY A 107 7.12 18.17 -17.24
CA GLY A 107 7.10 16.86 -16.60
C GLY A 107 6.40 16.82 -15.25
N LEU A 108 5.73 17.92 -14.83
CA LEU A 108 5.02 18.04 -13.57
C LEU A 108 3.52 18.20 -13.78
N PHE A 109 2.72 17.64 -12.88
CA PHE A 109 1.29 17.92 -12.83
C PHE A 109 1.04 19.39 -12.53
N ARG A 110 -0.13 19.90 -12.95
CA ARG A 110 -0.53 21.31 -12.73
C ARG A 110 -1.32 21.52 -11.45
N ILE A 111 -1.78 20.47 -10.82
CA ILE A 111 -2.47 20.52 -9.53
C ILE A 111 -1.61 19.77 -8.52
N GLY A 112 -1.35 20.42 -7.39
CA GLY A 112 -0.57 19.87 -6.30
C GLY A 112 -1.16 20.28 -4.96
N THR A 113 -0.43 19.98 -3.89
CA THR A 113 -0.84 20.33 -2.53
C THR A 113 0.08 21.41 -1.98
N ILE A 114 -0.53 22.49 -1.51
CA ILE A 114 0.16 23.51 -0.75
C ILE A 114 0.49 22.91 0.60
N CYS A 115 1.77 22.90 0.97
CA CYS A 115 2.26 22.26 2.17
C CYS A 115 3.01 23.27 3.06
N ARG A 116 2.98 23.02 4.37
CA ARG A 116 3.85 23.64 5.36
C ARG A 116 4.90 22.61 5.81
N ILE A 117 6.15 23.01 5.93
CA ILE A 117 7.21 22.17 6.49
C ILE A 117 7.00 22.15 8.02
N ALA A 118 6.65 20.96 8.54
CA ALA A 118 6.43 20.74 9.97
C ALA A 118 7.73 20.39 10.69
N GLN A 119 8.51 19.46 10.12
CA GLN A 119 9.78 19.01 10.68
C GLN A 119 10.81 18.83 9.56
N MET A 120 12.10 18.93 9.90
CA MET A 120 13.19 18.74 8.97
C MET A 120 14.41 18.17 9.71
N GLN A 121 15.05 17.17 9.10
CA GLN A 121 16.30 16.60 9.56
C GLN A 121 17.28 16.48 8.39
N ARG A 122 18.52 16.90 8.62
CA ARG A 122 19.61 16.67 7.64
C ARG A 122 20.14 15.26 7.82
N VAL A 123 20.25 14.53 6.72
CA VAL A 123 20.77 13.16 6.68
C VAL A 123 21.92 13.08 5.66
N PRO A 124 22.79 12.07 5.75
CA PRO A 124 23.80 11.84 4.71
C PRO A 124 23.10 11.66 3.34
N GLY A 125 23.44 12.54 2.39
CA GLY A 125 22.87 12.53 1.04
C GLY A 125 21.62 13.36 0.81
N GLY A 126 21.09 14.09 1.83
CA GLY A 126 19.94 14.96 1.62
C GLY A 126 19.26 15.47 2.86
N ILE A 127 17.97 15.69 2.73
CA ILE A 127 17.08 16.16 3.80
C ILE A 127 15.87 15.23 3.89
N GLN A 128 15.52 14.81 5.10
CA GLN A 128 14.22 14.25 5.43
C GLN A 128 13.34 15.34 6.02
N LEU A 129 12.12 15.47 5.53
CA LEU A 129 11.17 16.46 6.02
C LEU A 129 9.79 15.82 6.18
N VAL A 130 9.02 16.35 7.13
CA VAL A 130 7.60 16.06 7.25
C VAL A 130 6.87 17.30 6.76
N VAL A 131 6.06 17.15 5.72
CA VAL A 131 5.22 18.22 5.20
C VAL A 131 3.77 17.98 5.59
N GLN A 132 3.10 19.04 6.04
CA GLN A 132 1.67 19.05 6.33
C GLN A 132 0.94 19.69 5.15
N GLY A 133 0.07 18.95 4.49
CA GLY A 133 -0.81 19.48 3.45
C GLY A 133 -1.82 20.46 4.05
N THR A 134 -1.93 21.67 3.48
CA THR A 134 -2.84 22.72 3.95
C THR A 134 -3.97 23.03 2.98
N GLY A 135 -3.85 22.60 1.73
CA GLY A 135 -4.88 22.79 0.72
C GLY A 135 -4.41 22.47 -0.68
N ARG A 136 -5.33 22.40 -1.62
CA ARG A 136 -5.05 22.19 -3.03
C ARG A 136 -4.56 23.47 -3.71
N GLY A 137 -3.63 23.36 -4.64
CA GLY A 137 -3.11 24.48 -5.42
C GLY A 137 -3.04 24.17 -6.91
N ALA A 138 -3.59 25.05 -7.73
CA ALA A 138 -3.40 25.01 -9.18
C ALA A 138 -2.17 25.85 -9.54
N VAL A 139 -1.20 25.25 -10.21
CA VAL A 139 -0.02 25.91 -10.73
C VAL A 139 -0.40 26.65 -12.03
N LEU A 140 -0.37 27.95 -12.00
CA LEU A 140 -0.64 28.80 -13.14
C LEU A 140 0.59 28.90 -14.04
N GLU A 141 1.76 29.08 -13.42
CA GLU A 141 3.03 29.27 -14.11
C GLU A 141 4.16 28.69 -13.26
N PHE A 142 5.11 28.02 -13.90
CA PHE A 142 6.40 27.65 -13.33
C PHE A 142 7.46 28.67 -13.77
N THR A 143 8.33 29.06 -12.86
CA THR A 143 9.42 29.98 -13.11
C THR A 143 10.71 29.40 -12.53
N GLU A 144 11.76 29.33 -13.33
CA GLU A 144 13.10 29.00 -12.82
C GLU A 144 13.67 30.21 -12.09
N ARG A 145 13.98 30.05 -10.81
CA ARG A 145 14.59 31.10 -9.99
C ARG A 145 15.98 30.69 -9.55
N GLY A 146 16.94 30.87 -10.46
CA GLY A 146 18.34 30.50 -10.22
C GLY A 146 18.49 28.99 -10.01
N GLU A 147 18.62 28.55 -8.75
CA GLU A 147 18.94 27.17 -8.41
C GLU A 147 17.71 26.27 -8.17
N PHE A 148 16.49 26.81 -8.16
CA PHE A 148 15.26 26.02 -7.90
C PHE A 148 14.06 26.47 -8.73
N LEU A 149 13.03 25.63 -8.75
CA LEU A 149 11.77 25.90 -9.41
C LEU A 149 10.79 26.56 -8.46
N GLU A 150 10.21 27.69 -8.87
CA GLU A 150 9.15 28.43 -8.20
C GLU A 150 7.85 28.33 -9.01
N ALA A 151 6.69 28.34 -8.36
CA ALA A 151 5.40 28.33 -9.04
C ALA A 151 4.52 29.48 -8.56
N VAL A 152 3.79 30.07 -9.48
CA VAL A 152 2.63 30.92 -9.17
C VAL A 152 1.44 29.99 -8.98
N VAL A 153 0.93 29.93 -7.76
CA VAL A 153 -0.11 28.98 -7.34
C VAL A 153 -1.39 29.74 -6.97
N ARG A 154 -2.52 29.24 -7.46
CA ARG A 154 -3.84 29.67 -7.01
C ARG A 154 -4.43 28.59 -6.11
N ARG A 155 -4.84 28.97 -4.90
CA ARG A 155 -5.52 28.05 -3.98
C ARG A 155 -6.85 27.61 -4.58
N MET A 156 -7.14 26.29 -4.49
CA MET A 156 -8.40 25.70 -4.89
C MET A 156 -9.17 25.28 -3.65
N GLN A 157 -10.47 25.53 -3.67
CA GLN A 157 -11.35 25.13 -2.58
C GLN A 157 -12.12 23.88 -2.99
N ASP A 158 -12.31 22.99 -2.03
CA ASP A 158 -13.21 21.85 -2.19
C ASP A 158 -14.65 22.34 -2.40
N MET A 159 -15.39 21.61 -3.19
CA MET A 159 -16.83 21.81 -3.35
C MET A 159 -17.55 20.86 -2.41
N PRO A 160 -18.05 21.33 -1.25
CA PRO A 160 -18.80 20.51 -0.33
C PRO A 160 -20.10 20.02 -0.97
N PRO A 161 -20.74 18.97 -0.44
CA PRO A 161 -22.06 18.55 -0.89
C PRO A 161 -23.07 19.69 -0.67
N LEU A 162 -24.13 19.71 -1.47
CA LEU A 162 -25.19 20.70 -1.33
C LEU A 162 -25.96 20.60 0.01
N ASP A 163 -26.04 19.38 0.52
CA ASP A 163 -26.67 19.04 1.80
C ASP A 163 -25.83 17.95 2.47
N GLU A 164 -25.17 18.27 3.57
CA GLU A 164 -24.37 17.34 4.35
C GLU A 164 -25.23 16.33 5.14
N GLU A 165 -26.52 16.65 5.39
CA GLU A 165 -27.49 15.76 6.06
C GLU A 165 -28.20 14.85 5.07
N ASP A 166 -27.98 14.98 3.76
CA ASP A 166 -28.55 14.09 2.77
C ASP A 166 -28.20 12.63 3.07
N SER A 167 -29.23 11.79 3.05
CA SER A 167 -29.12 10.37 3.41
C SER A 167 -28.17 9.61 2.47
N ALA A 168 -28.10 9.99 1.18
CA ALA A 168 -27.21 9.36 0.21
C ALA A 168 -25.75 9.76 0.47
N TYR A 169 -25.48 11.03 0.78
CA TYR A 169 -24.15 11.50 1.16
C TYR A 169 -23.67 10.85 2.47
N THR A 170 -24.53 10.82 3.49
CA THR A 170 -24.22 10.18 4.78
C THR A 170 -23.92 8.69 4.60
N ALA A 171 -24.69 7.99 3.77
CA ALA A 171 -24.45 6.58 3.46
C ALA A 171 -23.15 6.38 2.70
N LEU A 172 -22.82 7.24 1.72
CA LEU A 172 -21.56 7.20 0.98
C LEU A 172 -20.35 7.41 1.90
N HIS A 173 -20.41 8.43 2.77
CA HIS A 173 -19.36 8.71 3.74
C HIS A 173 -19.11 7.53 4.66
N LYS A 174 -20.19 6.92 5.19
CA LYS A 174 -20.13 5.72 6.03
C LYS A 174 -19.53 4.53 5.29
N GLU A 175 -19.99 4.28 4.05
CA GLU A 175 -19.50 3.16 3.23
C GLU A 175 -18.01 3.28 2.94
N VAL A 176 -17.51 4.48 2.58
CA VAL A 176 -16.07 4.70 2.36
C VAL A 176 -15.29 4.38 3.63
N ARG A 177 -15.74 4.82 4.80
CA ARG A 177 -15.11 4.54 6.09
C ARG A 177 -15.06 3.04 6.39
N GLU A 178 -16.16 2.33 6.18
CA GLU A 178 -16.25 0.89 6.42
C GLU A 178 -15.34 0.10 5.47
N ARG A 179 -15.29 0.47 4.18
CA ARG A 179 -14.40 -0.16 3.20
C ARG A 179 -12.92 0.14 3.46
N ALA A 180 -12.59 1.35 3.85
CA ALA A 180 -11.23 1.69 4.28
C ALA A 180 -10.79 0.83 5.47
N ALA A 181 -11.65 0.67 6.48
CA ALA A 181 -11.39 -0.19 7.62
C ALA A 181 -11.30 -1.68 7.23
N GLN A 182 -12.12 -2.15 6.29
CA GLN A 182 -12.05 -3.52 5.75
C GLN A 182 -10.71 -3.76 5.03
N LEU A 183 -10.32 -2.87 4.13
CA LEU A 183 -9.06 -2.95 3.39
C LEU A 183 -7.85 -2.99 4.32
N SER A 184 -7.84 -2.10 5.33
CA SER A 184 -6.77 -2.05 6.33
C SER A 184 -6.65 -3.36 7.11
N ARG A 185 -7.78 -3.97 7.50
CA ARG A 185 -7.79 -5.29 8.18
C ARG A 185 -7.27 -6.41 7.28
N LEU A 186 -7.65 -6.43 6.01
CA LEU A 186 -7.14 -7.42 5.05
C LEU A 186 -5.62 -7.30 4.84
N ARG A 187 -5.06 -6.11 5.04
CA ARG A 187 -3.61 -5.83 5.02
C ARG A 187 -2.92 -6.09 6.36
N GLY A 188 -3.65 -6.52 7.38
CA GLY A 188 -3.09 -6.83 8.70
C GLY A 188 -2.84 -5.62 9.60
N VAL A 189 -3.40 -4.44 9.27
CA VAL A 189 -3.29 -3.25 10.12
C VAL A 189 -4.13 -3.45 11.38
N PRO A 190 -3.57 -3.22 12.60
CA PRO A 190 -4.31 -3.34 13.84
C PRO A 190 -5.53 -2.42 13.88
N LYS A 191 -6.63 -2.95 14.41
CA LYS A 191 -7.91 -2.23 14.46
C LYS A 191 -7.80 -0.90 15.22
N GLU A 192 -7.04 -0.88 16.29
CA GLU A 192 -6.86 0.29 17.16
C GLU A 192 -6.24 1.47 16.39
N ILE A 193 -5.30 1.18 15.48
CA ILE A 193 -4.66 2.19 14.63
C ILE A 193 -5.67 2.73 13.63
N VAL A 194 -6.44 1.85 12.99
CA VAL A 194 -7.47 2.24 12.02
C VAL A 194 -8.56 3.08 12.68
N ASP A 195 -9.05 2.66 13.84
CA ASP A 195 -10.08 3.37 14.59
C ASP A 195 -9.57 4.75 15.06
N HIS A 196 -8.29 4.86 15.43
CA HIS A 196 -7.68 6.13 15.80
C HIS A 196 -7.55 7.08 14.60
N LEU A 197 -7.05 6.59 13.48
CA LEU A 197 -6.87 7.41 12.26
C LEU A 197 -8.20 7.88 11.67
N LEU A 198 -9.18 6.99 11.57
CA LEU A 198 -10.48 7.33 10.98
C LEU A 198 -11.42 8.00 11.97
N GLY A 199 -11.29 7.74 13.28
CA GLY A 199 -12.21 8.21 14.32
C GLY A 199 -12.18 9.73 14.52
N GLY A 200 -11.04 10.38 14.29
CA GLY A 200 -10.88 11.83 14.43
C GLY A 200 -11.38 12.66 13.26
N VAL A 201 -11.70 12.02 12.11
CA VAL A 201 -12.06 12.73 10.88
C VAL A 201 -13.57 12.68 10.66
N THR A 202 -14.22 13.82 10.73
CA THR A 202 -15.67 13.96 10.50
C THR A 202 -16.00 14.54 9.13
N ASN A 203 -15.12 15.38 8.59
CA ASN A 203 -15.29 16.01 7.28
C ASN A 203 -15.05 14.98 6.15
N GLY A 204 -15.97 14.92 5.17
CA GLY A 204 -15.88 13.97 4.06
C GLY A 204 -14.71 14.22 3.12
N GLY A 205 -14.30 15.48 2.92
CA GLY A 205 -13.13 15.83 2.13
C GLY A 205 -11.83 15.36 2.77
N GLU A 206 -11.69 15.58 4.08
CA GLU A 206 -10.53 15.11 4.85
C GLU A 206 -10.49 13.57 4.93
N LEU A 207 -11.65 12.93 5.08
CA LEU A 207 -11.74 11.47 5.03
C LEU A 207 -11.26 10.92 3.68
N ALA A 208 -11.73 11.52 2.59
CA ALA A 208 -11.33 11.10 1.26
C ALA A 208 -9.82 11.26 1.03
N ASP A 209 -9.26 12.39 1.44
CA ASP A 209 -7.84 12.70 1.30
C ASP A 209 -6.95 11.79 2.16
N LEU A 210 -7.34 11.56 3.42
CA LEU A 210 -6.65 10.65 4.32
C LEU A 210 -6.64 9.22 3.78
N VAL A 211 -7.80 8.71 3.38
CA VAL A 211 -7.92 7.34 2.86
C VAL A 211 -7.19 7.19 1.51
N ALA A 212 -7.27 8.20 0.61
CA ALA A 212 -6.54 8.18 -0.65
C ALA A 212 -5.02 8.13 -0.46
N PHE A 213 -4.50 8.86 0.53
CA PHE A 213 -3.08 8.86 0.84
C PHE A 213 -2.58 7.46 1.25
N TYR A 214 -3.29 6.80 2.19
CA TYR A 214 -2.91 5.49 2.70
C TYR A 214 -3.31 4.31 1.81
N THR A 215 -4.13 4.55 0.78
CA THR A 215 -4.48 3.50 -0.18
C THR A 215 -3.37 3.36 -1.23
N GLU A 216 -2.96 2.13 -1.54
CA GLU A 216 -1.99 1.83 -2.60
C GLU A 216 -2.64 2.02 -3.96
N LEU A 217 -2.54 3.23 -4.47
CA LEU A 217 -3.00 3.64 -5.79
C LEU A 217 -1.80 4.11 -6.60
N GLU A 218 -1.87 3.91 -7.91
CA GLU A 218 -0.91 4.49 -8.83
C GLU A 218 -0.96 6.03 -8.80
N VAL A 219 0.17 6.68 -9.10
CA VAL A 219 0.26 8.17 -9.09
C VAL A 219 -0.85 8.82 -9.91
N PRO A 220 -1.19 8.36 -11.13
CA PRO A 220 -2.30 8.95 -11.89
C PRO A 220 -3.66 8.81 -11.20
N GLU A 221 -3.92 7.70 -10.51
CA GLU A 221 -5.17 7.47 -9.77
C GLU A 221 -5.25 8.39 -8.53
N LYS A 222 -4.14 8.53 -7.78
CA LYS A 222 -4.06 9.49 -6.67
C LYS A 222 -4.20 10.92 -7.15
N GLN A 223 -3.59 11.25 -8.27
CA GLN A 223 -3.67 12.58 -8.86
C GLN A 223 -5.10 12.92 -9.31
N ASP A 224 -5.82 11.98 -9.93
CA ASP A 224 -7.24 12.16 -10.28
C ASP A 224 -8.10 12.45 -9.04
N LEU A 225 -7.84 11.77 -7.92
CA LEU A 225 -8.52 12.06 -6.65
C LEU A 225 -8.14 13.45 -6.11
N LEU A 226 -6.87 13.87 -6.20
CA LEU A 226 -6.43 15.20 -5.78
C LEU A 226 -7.07 16.30 -6.63
N GLU A 227 -7.23 16.09 -7.94
CA GLU A 227 -7.82 17.03 -8.89
C GLU A 227 -9.34 17.13 -8.77
N THR A 228 -9.99 16.11 -8.16
CA THR A 228 -11.44 16.10 -7.98
C THR A 228 -11.85 16.99 -6.82
N LEU A 229 -12.36 18.19 -7.12
CA LEU A 229 -12.77 19.18 -6.12
C LEU A 229 -14.09 18.83 -5.43
N SER A 230 -15.03 18.21 -6.14
CA SER A 230 -16.30 17.74 -5.55
C SER A 230 -16.02 16.65 -4.54
N VAL A 231 -16.33 16.92 -3.27
CA VAL A 231 -16.12 15.97 -2.17
C VAL A 231 -16.90 14.67 -2.41
N GLU A 232 -18.14 14.80 -2.88
CA GLU A 232 -19.01 13.67 -3.17
C GLU A 232 -18.45 12.78 -4.30
N ASP A 233 -18.00 13.38 -5.40
CA ASP A 233 -17.42 12.63 -6.52
C ASP A 233 -16.09 11.99 -6.14
N ARG A 234 -15.28 12.66 -5.31
CA ARG A 234 -14.04 12.11 -4.77
C ARG A 234 -14.30 10.89 -3.90
N LEU A 235 -15.29 10.94 -3.01
CA LEU A 235 -15.71 9.79 -2.20
C LEU A 235 -16.21 8.63 -3.06
N ARG A 236 -16.99 8.90 -4.13
CA ARG A 236 -17.45 7.87 -5.07
C ARG A 236 -16.30 7.20 -5.81
N LYS A 237 -15.35 7.99 -6.35
CA LYS A 237 -14.16 7.46 -7.01
C LYS A 237 -13.34 6.61 -6.05
N LEU A 238 -13.09 7.11 -4.86
CA LEU A 238 -12.34 6.40 -3.83
C LEU A 238 -13.02 5.07 -3.44
N LEU A 239 -14.34 5.06 -3.29
CA LEU A 239 -15.10 3.85 -3.00
C LEU A 239 -14.89 2.77 -4.06
N LEU A 240 -14.87 3.14 -5.34
CA LEU A 240 -14.60 2.21 -6.44
C LEU A 240 -13.20 1.60 -6.34
N HIS A 241 -12.18 2.42 -6.03
CA HIS A 241 -10.81 1.94 -5.82
C HIS A 241 -10.72 0.99 -4.63
N LEU A 242 -11.34 1.33 -3.49
CA LEU A 242 -11.37 0.48 -2.31
C LEU A 242 -12.04 -0.88 -2.59
N GLN A 243 -13.19 -0.88 -3.23
CA GLN A 243 -13.90 -2.11 -3.60
C GLN A 243 -13.07 -3.00 -4.52
N ARG A 244 -12.40 -2.40 -5.52
CA ARG A 244 -11.51 -3.15 -6.42
C ARG A 244 -10.36 -3.81 -5.67
N GLN A 245 -9.68 -3.07 -4.78
CA GLN A 245 -8.55 -3.61 -4.01
C GLN A 245 -8.99 -4.70 -3.03
N ILE A 246 -10.11 -4.52 -2.34
CA ILE A 246 -10.71 -5.53 -1.47
C ILE A 246 -10.97 -6.82 -2.28
N GLY A 247 -11.63 -6.71 -3.44
CA GLY A 247 -11.91 -7.86 -4.29
C GLY A 247 -10.66 -8.61 -4.74
N VAL A 248 -9.58 -7.89 -5.07
CA VAL A 248 -8.28 -8.50 -5.43
C VAL A 248 -7.68 -9.26 -4.24
N LEU A 249 -7.63 -8.65 -3.05
CA LEU A 249 -7.07 -9.30 -1.86
C LEU A 249 -7.89 -10.51 -1.42
N GLU A 250 -9.22 -10.45 -1.48
CA GLU A 250 -10.11 -11.58 -1.18
C GLU A 250 -9.91 -12.73 -2.18
N ALA A 251 -9.80 -12.42 -3.48
CA ALA A 251 -9.51 -13.43 -4.49
C ALA A 251 -8.14 -14.09 -4.28
N GLN A 252 -7.10 -13.31 -3.96
CA GLN A 252 -5.77 -13.83 -3.63
C GLN A 252 -5.79 -14.74 -2.40
N ALA A 253 -6.52 -14.36 -1.34
CA ALA A 253 -6.68 -15.16 -0.14
C ALA A 253 -7.37 -16.51 -0.44
N GLN A 254 -8.42 -16.50 -1.26
CA GLN A 254 -9.12 -17.71 -1.69
C GLN A 254 -8.21 -18.65 -2.50
N ILE A 255 -7.42 -18.09 -3.44
CA ILE A 255 -6.47 -18.90 -4.23
C ILE A 255 -5.43 -19.52 -3.31
N ARG A 256 -4.86 -18.74 -2.39
CA ARG A 256 -3.86 -19.25 -1.43
C ARG A 256 -4.43 -20.38 -0.57
N SER A 257 -5.65 -20.22 -0.06
CA SER A 257 -6.33 -21.25 0.73
C SER A 257 -6.52 -22.56 -0.04
N LYS A 258 -6.99 -22.48 -1.30
CA LYS A 258 -7.17 -23.65 -2.16
C LYS A 258 -5.86 -24.38 -2.46
N VAL A 259 -4.81 -23.62 -2.80
CA VAL A 259 -3.48 -24.21 -3.06
C VAL A 259 -2.96 -24.90 -1.80
N GLN A 260 -3.14 -24.33 -0.63
CA GLN A 260 -2.70 -24.92 0.63
C GLN A 260 -3.49 -26.18 0.98
N GLU A 261 -4.79 -26.23 0.70
CA GLU A 261 -5.65 -27.40 0.86
C GLU A 261 -5.21 -28.55 -0.07
N GLU A 262 -5.03 -28.25 -1.37
CA GLU A 262 -4.57 -29.25 -2.34
C GLU A 262 -3.18 -29.81 -2.02
N LEU A 263 -2.25 -28.96 -1.55
CA LEU A 263 -0.93 -29.41 -1.11
C LEU A 263 -1.03 -30.30 0.13
N GLY A 264 -1.89 -29.97 1.07
CA GLY A 264 -2.16 -30.77 2.27
C GLY A 264 -2.75 -32.14 1.92
N GLU A 265 -3.69 -32.19 0.98
CA GLU A 265 -4.28 -33.46 0.50
C GLU A 265 -3.24 -34.35 -0.18
N ARG A 266 -2.41 -33.78 -1.06
CA ARG A 266 -1.32 -34.55 -1.73
C ARG A 266 -0.30 -35.07 -0.74
N GLN A 267 0.11 -34.28 0.24
CA GLN A 267 1.04 -34.73 1.30
C GLN A 267 0.42 -35.89 2.10
N ARG A 268 -0.85 -35.78 2.45
CA ARG A 268 -1.59 -36.84 3.15
C ARG A 268 -1.69 -38.14 2.32
N GLU A 269 -1.96 -38.00 1.02
CA GLU A 269 -2.01 -39.17 0.11
C GLU A 269 -0.65 -39.87 0.01
N VAL A 270 0.45 -39.12 -0.16
CA VAL A 270 1.81 -39.65 -0.18
C VAL A 270 2.11 -40.36 1.14
N PHE A 271 1.83 -39.76 2.27
CA PHE A 271 2.06 -40.34 3.59
C PHE A 271 1.28 -41.65 3.79
N LEU A 272 -0.02 -41.68 3.42
CA LEU A 272 -0.82 -42.90 3.49
C LEU A 272 -0.30 -44.01 2.56
N ARG A 273 0.18 -43.63 1.36
CA ARG A 273 0.78 -44.59 0.41
C ARG A 273 2.08 -45.17 0.97
N GLU A 274 2.93 -44.37 1.61
CA GLU A 274 4.14 -44.86 2.28
C GLU A 274 3.82 -45.76 3.48
N GLN A 275 2.82 -45.40 4.30
CA GLN A 275 2.37 -46.27 5.38
C GLN A 275 1.84 -47.63 4.85
N MET A 276 1.04 -47.61 3.79
CA MET A 276 0.56 -48.86 3.18
C MET A 276 1.71 -49.71 2.66
N LYS A 277 2.74 -49.05 2.06
CA LYS A 277 3.93 -49.79 1.59
C LYS A 277 4.71 -50.42 2.75
N ALA A 278 4.90 -49.67 3.84
CA ALA A 278 5.57 -50.20 5.05
C ALA A 278 4.80 -51.36 5.67
N ILE A 279 3.48 -51.26 5.79
CA ILE A 279 2.62 -52.33 6.30
C ILE A 279 2.69 -53.60 5.41
N ARG A 280 2.66 -53.45 4.08
CA ARG A 280 2.81 -54.59 3.16
C ARG A 280 4.16 -55.25 3.31
N SER A 281 5.25 -54.45 3.44
CA SER A 281 6.59 -55.00 3.66
C SER A 281 6.71 -55.74 5.01
N GLU A 282 6.05 -55.23 6.09
CA GLU A 282 6.03 -55.92 7.39
C GLU A 282 5.17 -57.22 7.37
N LEU A 283 4.13 -57.27 6.56
CA LEU A 283 3.27 -58.45 6.40
C LEU A 283 3.88 -59.52 5.49
N GLY A 284 5.00 -59.22 4.82
CA GLY A 284 5.67 -60.14 3.92
C GLY A 284 4.99 -60.27 2.55
N ASP A 285 4.00 -59.44 2.26
CA ASP A 285 3.19 -59.49 1.00
C ASP A 285 4.07 -59.21 -0.24
N ASP A 286 5.16 -58.45 -0.09
CA ASP A 286 6.13 -58.20 -1.17
C ASP A 286 7.05 -59.40 -1.40
N ALA A 287 7.40 -60.15 -0.35
CA ALA A 287 8.22 -61.37 -0.46
C ALA A 287 7.42 -62.54 -1.11
N ASP A 288 6.13 -62.66 -0.75
CA ASP A 288 5.25 -63.65 -1.36
C ASP A 288 4.99 -63.37 -2.86
N GLN A 289 4.92 -62.09 -3.25
CA GLN A 289 4.78 -61.70 -4.66
C GLN A 289 6.06 -61.91 -5.48
N GLU A 290 7.23 -61.60 -4.89
CA GLU A 290 8.53 -61.91 -5.53
C GLU A 290 8.73 -63.44 -5.71
N GLU A 291 8.36 -64.22 -4.70
CA GLU A 291 8.44 -65.67 -4.75
C GLU A 291 7.48 -66.25 -5.81
N ILE A 292 6.27 -65.74 -5.92
CA ILE A 292 5.31 -66.13 -6.95
C ILE A 292 5.81 -65.72 -8.35
N GLN A 293 6.45 -64.52 -8.46
CA GLN A 293 7.00 -64.08 -9.73
C GLN A 293 8.21 -64.92 -10.19
N GLU A 294 9.12 -65.23 -9.23
CA GLU A 294 10.22 -66.14 -9.52
C GLU A 294 9.73 -67.55 -9.92
N LEU A 295 8.67 -68.05 -9.27
CA LEU A 295 8.03 -69.34 -9.64
C LEU A 295 7.44 -69.26 -11.03
N ARG A 296 6.79 -68.20 -11.43
CA ARG A 296 6.26 -67.99 -12.79
C ARG A 296 7.37 -68.01 -13.84
N GLU A 297 8.47 -67.25 -13.60
CA GLU A 297 9.61 -67.25 -14.55
C GLU A 297 10.28 -68.56 -14.69
N ARG A 298 10.40 -69.36 -13.59
CA ARG A 298 10.93 -70.73 -13.64
C ARG A 298 10.00 -71.69 -14.38
N LEU A 299 8.68 -71.55 -14.22
CA LEU A 299 7.67 -72.35 -14.89
C LEU A 299 7.56 -72.01 -16.38
N GLU A 300 7.75 -70.78 -16.79
CA GLU A 300 7.82 -70.38 -18.19
C GLU A 300 9.06 -70.92 -18.90
N ALA A 301 10.15 -71.14 -18.17
CA ALA A 301 11.39 -71.75 -18.71
C ALA A 301 11.35 -73.25 -18.82
N LEU A 302 10.33 -73.92 -18.23
CA LEU A 302 10.13 -75.35 -18.33
C LEU A 302 9.18 -75.71 -19.47
N ASP A 303 9.57 -76.67 -20.27
CA ASP A 303 8.75 -77.23 -21.36
C ASP A 303 7.71 -78.23 -20.80
N LEU A 304 6.59 -77.66 -20.30
CA LEU A 304 5.53 -78.42 -19.67
C LEU A 304 4.46 -78.82 -20.68
N PRO A 305 3.91 -80.03 -20.56
CA PRO A 305 2.74 -80.46 -21.35
C PRO A 305 1.54 -79.54 -21.10
N GLU A 306 0.68 -79.34 -22.11
CA GLU A 306 -0.46 -78.36 -22.03
C GLU A 306 -1.41 -78.57 -20.85
N GLU A 307 -1.61 -79.86 -20.47
CA GLU A 307 -2.46 -80.25 -19.34
C GLU A 307 -1.86 -79.79 -17.99
N ALA A 308 -0.55 -79.86 -17.83
CA ALA A 308 0.16 -79.46 -16.64
C ALA A 308 0.24 -77.89 -16.54
N ARG A 309 0.37 -77.20 -17.68
CA ARG A 309 0.41 -75.76 -17.77
C ARG A 309 -0.91 -75.13 -17.30
N THR A 310 -2.03 -75.72 -17.66
CA THR A 310 -3.37 -75.24 -17.31
C THR A 310 -3.65 -75.42 -15.81
N GLU A 311 -3.15 -76.42 -15.16
CA GLU A 311 -3.31 -76.64 -13.71
C GLU A 311 -2.42 -75.70 -12.92
N VAL A 312 -1.19 -75.47 -13.37
CA VAL A 312 -0.26 -74.51 -12.75
C VAL A 312 -0.78 -73.05 -12.83
N ASP A 313 -1.29 -72.64 -13.99
CA ASP A 313 -1.89 -71.27 -14.16
C ASP A 313 -3.15 -71.11 -13.31
N ARG A 314 -3.81 -72.15 -12.93
CA ARG A 314 -4.97 -72.14 -12.05
C ARG A 314 -4.59 -71.99 -10.58
N GLU A 315 -3.50 -72.64 -10.15
CA GLU A 315 -3.01 -72.58 -8.78
C GLU A 315 -2.23 -71.26 -8.48
N LEU A 316 -1.67 -70.59 -9.51
CA LEU A 316 -0.95 -69.32 -9.41
C LEU A 316 -1.86 -68.11 -9.56
N ARG A 317 -3.18 -68.27 -9.64
CA ARG A 317 -4.16 -67.19 -9.63
C ARG A 317 -4.61 -66.87 -8.23
#